data_8042d8dff4c403d95ba1b4b37d8fc531
#
_entry.id   8042d8dff4c403d95ba1b4b37d8fc531
#
_cell.length_a   1.000
_cell.length_b   1.000
_cell.length_c   1.000
_cell.angle_alpha   90.00
_cell.angle_beta   90.00
_cell.angle_gamma   90.00
#
_symmetry.space_group_name_H-M   'P 1'
#
loop_
_entity.id
_entity.type
_entity.pdbx_description
1 polymer ?
#
loop_
_entity_poly.entity_id
_entity_poly.type
_entity_poly.pdbx_seq_one_letter_code
_entity_poly.pdbx_strand_id
1 'polypeptide(L)'
;MRVIPVDTSAATLLVTKLPEVKVKDRQTGEIAVDPVTNDRLMVLEVVFIAQGGSDMVKVTVPAKGIGEGLVMGTPVILSGLVARPWESEFGGRARHGIAYRADAVMANAPAAVQG
;
A
#
# COMPACT_ATOMS: atom_id res chain seq x y z
N MET A 1 6.51 -16.29 -9.04
CA MET A 1 6.76 -15.34 -7.98
C MET A 1 5.73 -15.49 -6.90
N ARG A 2 6.12 -15.47 -5.64
CA ARG A 2 5.24 -15.77 -4.57
C ARG A 2 4.73 -14.53 -3.93
N VAL A 3 3.48 -14.48 -3.51
CA VAL A 3 2.96 -13.43 -2.64
C VAL A 3 2.74 -14.03 -1.26
N ILE A 4 3.02 -13.24 -0.26
CA ILE A 4 2.97 -13.68 1.12
C ILE A 4 1.92 -12.84 1.84
N PRO A 5 0.86 -13.45 2.38
CA PRO A 5 -0.12 -12.67 3.13
C PRO A 5 0.52 -12.05 4.38
N VAL A 6 0.10 -10.84 4.69
CA VAL A 6 0.64 -10.13 5.84
C VAL A 6 -0.46 -9.92 6.86
N ASP A 7 -0.19 -10.33 8.10
CA ASP A 7 -1.14 -10.17 9.19
C ASP A 7 -0.86 -8.83 9.87
N THR A 8 -1.82 -7.93 9.84
CA THR A 8 -1.66 -6.61 10.44
C THR A 8 -2.43 -6.49 11.75
N SER A 9 -2.94 -7.60 12.29
CA SER A 9 -3.80 -7.52 13.46
C SER A 9 -3.11 -6.95 14.70
N ALA A 10 -1.80 -7.07 14.79
CA ALA A 10 -1.06 -6.56 15.93
C ALA A 10 -0.40 -5.21 15.64
N ALA A 11 -0.73 -4.57 14.55
CA ALA A 11 -0.12 -3.32 14.15
C ALA A 11 -1.14 -2.22 14.04
N THR A 12 -0.69 -0.99 14.27
CA THR A 12 -1.49 0.19 13.97
C THR A 12 -0.94 0.79 12.69
N LEU A 13 -1.82 1.11 11.73
CA LEU A 13 -1.39 1.68 10.47
C LEU A 13 -1.97 3.06 10.33
N LEU A 14 -1.12 4.03 10.05
CA LEU A 14 -1.55 5.43 9.85
C LEU A 14 -1.09 5.90 8.48
N VAL A 15 -1.94 6.64 7.79
CA VAL A 15 -1.57 7.17 6.47
C VAL A 15 -0.54 8.28 6.65
N THR A 16 0.58 8.18 5.96
CA THR A 16 1.59 9.23 5.96
C THR A 16 1.70 9.91 4.60
N LYS A 17 1.12 9.32 3.54
CA LYS A 17 1.02 9.96 2.26
C LYS A 17 -0.27 9.53 1.61
N LEU A 18 -1.05 10.48 1.14
CA LEU A 18 -2.34 10.15 0.53
C LEU A 18 -2.15 9.41 -0.79
N PRO A 19 -3.15 8.64 -1.21
CA PRO A 19 -3.03 7.87 -2.45
C PRO A 19 -2.78 8.75 -3.66
N GLU A 20 -1.85 8.29 -4.50
CA GLU A 20 -1.53 8.95 -5.76
C GLU A 20 -1.53 7.90 -6.87
N VAL A 21 -1.78 8.31 -8.09
CA VAL A 21 -1.74 7.40 -9.21
C VAL A 21 -0.34 6.82 -9.36
N LYS A 22 -0.25 5.51 -9.54
CA LYS A 22 1.03 4.86 -9.72
C LYS A 22 1.45 5.00 -11.17
N VAL A 23 2.64 5.55 -11.41
CA VAL A 23 3.16 5.74 -12.76
C VAL A 23 4.00 4.52 -13.13
N LYS A 24 3.67 3.89 -14.26
CA LYS A 24 4.40 2.74 -14.72
C LYS A 24 5.67 3.19 -15.45
N ASP A 25 5.61 4.25 -16.23
CA ASP A 25 6.75 4.74 -16.98
C ASP A 25 6.81 6.25 -16.81
N ARG A 26 7.87 6.71 -16.16
CA ARG A 26 7.97 8.15 -15.91
C ARG A 26 8.24 8.96 -17.16
N GLN A 27 8.83 8.37 -18.18
CA GLN A 27 9.13 9.12 -19.38
C GLN A 27 7.88 9.35 -20.21
N THR A 28 6.98 8.39 -20.29
CA THR A 28 5.78 8.53 -21.08
C THR A 28 4.58 8.95 -20.25
N GLY A 29 4.67 8.88 -18.92
CA GLY A 29 3.53 9.16 -18.08
C GLY A 29 2.51 8.03 -18.02
N GLU A 30 2.86 6.87 -18.53
CA GLU A 30 1.93 5.75 -18.56
C GLU A 30 1.57 5.32 -17.14
N ILE A 31 0.28 5.13 -16.88
CA ILE A 31 -0.22 4.80 -15.56
C ILE A 31 -0.32 3.29 -15.42
N ALA A 32 0.05 2.78 -14.25
CA ALA A 32 -0.06 1.36 -13.97
C ALA A 32 -1.52 0.98 -13.74
N VAL A 33 -1.93 -0.16 -14.30
CA VAL A 33 -3.28 -0.66 -14.12
C VAL A 33 -3.21 -2.12 -13.70
N ASP A 34 -4.28 -2.56 -13.04
CA ASP A 34 -4.39 -3.96 -12.63
C ASP A 34 -4.60 -4.80 -13.89
N PRO A 35 -3.79 -5.83 -14.12
CA PRO A 35 -3.94 -6.62 -15.34
C PRO A 35 -5.23 -7.43 -15.41
N VAL A 36 -5.89 -7.66 -14.29
CA VAL A 36 -7.13 -8.44 -14.29
C VAL A 36 -8.33 -7.53 -14.43
N THR A 37 -8.41 -6.45 -13.66
CA THR A 37 -9.58 -5.59 -13.64
C THR A 37 -9.44 -4.36 -14.50
N ASN A 38 -8.22 -4.04 -14.94
CA ASN A 38 -7.92 -2.85 -15.70
C ASN A 38 -8.18 -1.57 -14.90
N ASP A 39 -8.31 -1.66 -13.60
CA ASP A 39 -8.48 -0.50 -12.75
C ASP A 39 -7.14 0.18 -12.54
N ARG A 40 -7.14 1.50 -12.36
CA ARG A 40 -5.90 2.21 -12.09
C ARG A 40 -5.34 1.80 -10.75
N LEU A 41 -4.03 1.70 -10.66
CA LEU A 41 -3.36 1.39 -9.41
C LEU A 41 -2.92 2.68 -8.75
N MET A 42 -3.11 2.76 -7.45
CA MET A 42 -2.72 3.91 -6.65
C MET A 42 -1.66 3.47 -5.66
N VAL A 43 -0.86 4.40 -5.21
CA VAL A 43 0.16 4.14 -4.19
C VAL A 43 -0.08 5.09 -3.04
N LEU A 44 -0.09 4.57 -1.85
CA LEU A 44 -0.12 5.40 -0.65
C LEU A 44 1.00 4.93 0.26
N GLU A 45 1.31 5.75 1.27
CA GLU A 45 2.32 5.38 2.23
C GLU A 45 1.68 5.33 3.59
N VAL A 46 1.99 4.31 4.33
CA VAL A 46 1.50 4.15 5.69
C VAL A 46 2.66 3.85 6.62
N VAL A 47 2.52 4.21 7.87
CA VAL A 47 3.48 3.78 8.87
C VAL A 47 2.85 2.61 9.62
N PHE A 48 3.61 1.52 9.74
CA PHE A 48 3.21 0.37 10.52
C PHE A 48 3.83 0.54 11.89
N ILE A 49 3.03 0.59 12.91
CA ILE A 49 3.50 0.70 14.28
C ILE A 49 3.16 -0.58 15.00
N ALA A 50 4.17 -1.31 15.41
CA ALA A 50 4.01 -2.55 16.15
C ALA A 50 5.02 -2.58 17.27
N GLN A 51 5.02 -3.62 18.07
CA GLN A 51 5.84 -3.71 19.22
C GLN A 51 7.24 -3.19 19.02
N GLY A 52 7.57 -2.09 19.64
CA GLY A 52 8.94 -1.60 19.66
C GLY A 52 9.43 -0.95 18.40
N GLY A 53 8.61 -0.71 17.40
CA GLY A 53 9.13 -0.09 16.20
C GLY A 53 8.07 0.43 15.25
N SER A 54 8.54 1.17 14.26
CA SER A 54 7.67 1.67 13.21
C SER A 54 8.43 1.65 11.90
N ASP A 55 7.70 1.34 10.82
CA ASP A 55 8.28 1.29 9.49
C ASP A 55 7.35 1.98 8.51
N MET A 56 7.92 2.74 7.58
CA MET A 56 7.14 3.36 6.54
C MET A 56 7.08 2.43 5.35
N VAL A 57 5.88 2.18 4.85
CA VAL A 57 5.67 1.20 3.80
C VAL A 57 4.80 1.80 2.71
N LYS A 58 5.21 1.64 1.46
CA LYS A 58 4.39 2.05 0.32
C LYS A 58 3.55 0.87 -0.10
N VAL A 59 2.26 1.10 -0.28
CA VAL A 59 1.31 0.04 -0.62
C VAL A 59 0.58 0.42 -1.89
N THR A 60 0.50 -0.52 -2.82
CA THR A 60 -0.26 -0.34 -4.07
C THR A 60 -1.67 -0.87 -3.84
N VAL A 61 -2.66 -0.07 -4.20
CA VAL A 61 -4.07 -0.42 -4.03
C VAL A 61 -4.84 0.00 -5.28
N PRO A 62 -5.74 -0.84 -5.80
CA PRO A 62 -6.56 -0.41 -6.93
C PRO A 62 -7.43 0.79 -6.55
N ALA A 63 -7.65 1.68 -7.49
CA ALA A 63 -8.40 2.91 -7.20
C ALA A 63 -9.76 2.62 -6.58
N LYS A 64 -10.43 1.55 -7.03
CA LYS A 64 -11.73 1.21 -6.47
C LYS A 64 -11.67 0.75 -5.03
N GLY A 65 -10.50 0.39 -4.55
CA GLY A 65 -10.34 -0.06 -3.17
C GLY A 65 -9.98 1.06 -2.20
N ILE A 66 -9.91 2.31 -2.66
CA ILE A 66 -9.55 3.43 -1.81
C ILE A 66 -10.82 3.94 -1.13
N GLY A 67 -10.86 3.88 0.17
CA GLY A 67 -12.00 4.38 0.94
C GLY A 67 -12.04 5.90 0.98
N GLU A 68 -13.15 6.43 1.43
CA GLU A 68 -13.33 7.87 1.52
C GLU A 68 -12.83 8.39 2.85
N GLY A 69 -12.55 9.68 2.90
CA GLY A 69 -12.23 10.33 4.15
C GLY A 69 -10.81 10.14 4.64
N LEU A 70 -9.92 9.65 3.78
CA LEU A 70 -8.54 9.46 4.21
C LEU A 70 -7.83 10.80 4.24
N VAL A 71 -7.20 11.09 5.36
CA VAL A 71 -6.33 12.25 5.49
C VAL A 71 -5.04 11.79 6.15
N MET A 72 -4.01 12.60 6.11
CA MET A 72 -2.75 12.23 6.72
C MET A 72 -2.96 12.02 8.20
N GLY A 73 -2.39 10.96 8.71
CA GLY A 73 -2.55 10.59 10.12
C GLY A 73 -3.75 9.72 10.42
N THR A 74 -4.59 9.44 9.42
CA THR A 74 -5.78 8.62 9.65
C THR A 74 -5.39 7.18 9.91
N PRO A 75 -5.89 6.56 10.97
CA PRO A 75 -5.73 5.12 11.13
C PRO A 75 -6.49 4.40 10.03
N VAL A 76 -5.89 3.36 9.48
CA VAL A 76 -6.51 2.64 8.35
C VAL A 76 -6.41 1.14 8.55
N ILE A 77 -7.27 0.43 7.82
CA ILE A 77 -7.24 -1.01 7.69
C ILE A 77 -6.93 -1.30 6.24
N LEU A 78 -5.97 -2.19 6.01
CA LEU A 78 -5.66 -2.69 4.68
C LEU A 78 -6.25 -4.08 4.54
N SER A 79 -7.07 -4.27 3.52
CA SER A 79 -7.67 -5.58 3.26
C SER A 79 -6.85 -6.32 2.22
N GLY A 80 -6.58 -7.58 2.48
CA GLY A 80 -5.86 -8.40 1.52
C GLY A 80 -4.42 -7.98 1.32
N LEU A 81 -3.75 -7.49 2.36
CA LEU A 81 -2.37 -7.05 2.23
C LEU A 81 -1.47 -8.24 1.98
N VAL A 82 -0.67 -8.13 0.94
CA VAL A 82 0.32 -9.16 0.62
C VAL A 82 1.66 -8.50 0.36
N ALA A 83 2.71 -9.24 0.62
CA ALA A 83 4.08 -8.83 0.34
C ALA A 83 4.61 -9.70 -0.80
N ARG A 84 5.29 -9.09 -1.73
CA ARG A 84 5.89 -9.81 -2.85
C ARG A 84 7.36 -9.47 -2.93
N PRO A 85 8.24 -10.40 -2.56
CA PRO A 85 9.68 -10.17 -2.71
C PRO A 85 10.04 -10.08 -4.18
N TRP A 86 10.98 -9.23 -4.50
CA TRP A 86 11.44 -9.09 -5.88
C TRP A 86 12.96 -8.96 -5.90
N GLU A 87 13.53 -9.36 -7.03
CA GLU A 87 14.95 -9.24 -7.27
C GLU A 87 15.15 -8.71 -8.67
N SER A 88 16.14 -7.90 -8.87
CA SER A 88 16.53 -7.45 -10.21
C SER A 88 18.04 -7.26 -10.24
N GLU A 89 18.59 -7.33 -11.45
CA GLU A 89 19.99 -7.06 -11.65
C GLU A 89 20.08 -5.90 -12.58
N PHE A 90 20.90 -4.92 -12.25
CA PHE A 90 21.06 -3.77 -13.10
C PHE A 90 22.49 -3.30 -12.98
N GLY A 91 23.19 -3.18 -14.08
CA GLY A 91 24.57 -2.72 -14.07
C GLY A 91 25.49 -3.65 -13.31
N GLY A 92 25.24 -4.94 -13.28
CA GLY A 92 26.06 -5.88 -12.56
C GLY A 92 25.78 -5.94 -11.07
N ARG A 93 24.77 -5.22 -10.58
CA ARG A 93 24.43 -5.23 -9.18
C ARG A 93 23.08 -5.87 -8.98
N ALA A 94 23.00 -6.79 -8.04
CA ALA A 94 21.75 -7.40 -7.67
C ALA A 94 21.02 -6.46 -6.70
N ARG A 95 19.73 -6.26 -6.92
CA ARG A 95 18.88 -5.52 -6.00
C ARG A 95 17.71 -6.37 -5.60
N HIS A 96 17.26 -6.20 -4.40
CA HIS A 96 16.10 -6.93 -3.94
C HIS A 96 15.27 -6.01 -3.04
N GLY A 97 14.02 -6.34 -2.88
CA GLY A 97 13.14 -5.59 -2.02
C GLY A 97 11.81 -6.31 -1.88
N ILE A 98 10.87 -5.64 -1.25
CA ILE A 98 9.55 -6.19 -1.04
C ILE A 98 8.55 -5.16 -1.52
N ALA A 99 7.64 -5.58 -2.39
CA ALA A 99 6.54 -4.76 -2.84
C ALA A 99 5.30 -5.17 -2.06
N TYR A 100 4.53 -4.19 -1.62
CA TYR A 100 3.30 -4.45 -0.87
C TYR A 100 2.09 -4.06 -1.70
N ARG A 101 1.05 -4.86 -1.61
CA ARG A 101 -0.19 -4.61 -2.31
C ARG A 101 -1.35 -4.98 -1.42
N ALA A 102 -2.42 -4.22 -1.48
CA ALA A 102 -3.65 -4.54 -0.77
C ALA A 102 -4.83 -4.39 -1.74
N ASP A 103 -5.94 -5.03 -1.42
CA ASP A 103 -7.14 -4.90 -2.24
C ASP A 103 -7.89 -3.63 -1.92
N ALA A 104 -7.81 -3.16 -0.70
CA ALA A 104 -8.55 -1.98 -0.26
C ALA A 104 -7.88 -1.34 0.95
N VAL A 105 -8.12 -0.05 1.11
CA VAL A 105 -7.70 0.68 2.29
C VAL A 105 -8.90 1.50 2.77
N MET A 106 -9.21 1.41 4.05
CA MET A 106 -10.35 2.11 4.62
C MET A 106 -9.96 2.76 5.92
N ALA A 107 -10.60 3.88 6.22
CA ALA A 107 -10.37 4.53 7.49
C ALA A 107 -10.83 3.61 8.62
N ASN A 108 -9.99 3.48 9.65
CA ASN A 108 -10.32 2.65 10.80
C ASN A 108 -10.72 3.59 11.94
N ALA A 109 -11.70 4.41 11.68
CA ALA A 109 -12.18 5.33 12.70
C ALA A 109 -13.22 4.60 13.52
N PRO A 110 -13.07 4.54 14.82
CA PRO A 110 -14.07 3.85 15.64
C PRO A 110 -15.39 4.57 15.53
N ALA A 111 -16.40 3.82 15.30
CA ALA A 111 -17.69 4.42 15.19
C ALA A 111 -18.09 5.17 16.41
N ALA A 112 -17.58 4.74 17.49
CA ALA A 112 -17.93 5.37 18.72
C ALA A 112 -17.38 6.74 18.85
N VAL A 113 -16.51 7.09 18.04
CA VAL A 113 -15.87 8.29 18.23
C VAL A 113 -16.79 9.36 18.04
N GLN A 114 -17.78 9.18 17.40
CA GLN A 114 -18.52 10.14 17.25
C GLN A 114 -19.24 10.36 18.28
N GLY A 115 -19.25 10.19 18.88
CA GLY A 115 -20.03 10.54 20.04
C GLY A 115 -20.19 11.40 20.41
#